data_15831e4729aa29ce42a61a03a205ee9e
#
_entry.id   15831e4729aa29ce42a61a03a205ee9e
#
_cell.length_a   1.000
_cell.length_b   1.000
_cell.length_c   1.000
_cell.angle_alpha   90.00
_cell.angle_beta   90.00
_cell.angle_gamma   90.00
#
_symmetry.space_group_name_H-M   'P 1'
#
loop_
_entity.id
_entity.type
_entity.pdbx_description
1 polymer ?
#
loop_
_entity_poly.entity_id
_entity_poly.type
_entity_poly.pdbx_seq_one_letter_code
_entity_poly.pdbx_strand_id
1 'polypeptide(L)'
;AIYSKEDMLSLHRNKADEAYMVGAGKGPVEAYLDIEDIMRIAREHDVDAIHPGYGFLSENSQLAKRCAEEGLIFIGPDLEHLVMFGDKINARKQAELAGIPMIPGSNGTVNSLDEVKAFVEKHGYPIMIKAVNGGGGRGMRMVSNYSELEDAYNRAKSEAMKAFGSDEIYLEKYLQNPKHIEVQIIGDTQGNIVHLYERDCSIQRRHQKLVEIAPAFSLDPAFRKEICDAAVKLMKNVKYVSAGTVEFLATPDNKFYFIEVNPRIQVEHTVTEMITGIDIVQTQIKIAEGYSIHSEEIGIPEQDKIYCHGHSIQCRITTEDPANNFMPDTGKLIAYRSGGGFGIRLDGGNAFTGSVITPYYDSLLVKATTWGLTHKIVISKMLRCLKEFRIRGVKTNIQFLENVLTHPQFVEGSYDTNF
;
A
#
# COMPACT_ATOMS: atom_id res chain seq x y z
N ALA A 1 -23.76 2.75 4.24
CA ALA A 1 -22.49 3.50 4.27
C ALA A 1 -22.48 4.51 5.40
N ILE A 2 -21.28 4.86 5.92
CA ILE A 2 -21.10 5.98 6.85
C ILE A 2 -20.44 7.17 6.14
N TYR A 3 -20.75 8.39 6.56
CA TYR A 3 -20.18 9.62 6.00
C TYR A 3 -20.02 10.71 7.07
N SER A 4 -18.95 11.51 6.96
CA SER A 4 -18.80 12.71 7.77
C SER A 4 -19.69 13.84 7.26
N LYS A 5 -19.86 14.91 8.04
CA LYS A 5 -20.59 16.10 7.61
C LYS A 5 -20.05 16.69 6.30
N GLU A 6 -18.72 16.64 6.12
CA GLU A 6 -18.03 17.18 4.93
C GLU A 6 -18.29 16.34 3.69
N ASP A 7 -18.60 15.05 3.87
CA ASP A 7 -18.87 14.09 2.80
C ASP A 7 -20.36 13.91 2.46
N MET A 8 -21.21 14.84 2.89
CA MET A 8 -22.66 14.78 2.64
C MET A 8 -23.04 14.62 1.16
N LEU A 9 -22.19 15.09 0.25
CA LEU A 9 -22.40 14.98 -1.20
C LEU A 9 -21.51 13.92 -1.86
N SER A 10 -20.82 13.11 -1.08
CA SER A 10 -19.89 12.10 -1.58
C SER A 10 -20.57 10.94 -2.29
N LEU A 11 -19.91 10.40 -3.32
CA LEU A 11 -20.47 9.35 -4.18
C LEU A 11 -20.77 8.05 -3.41
N HIS A 12 -19.95 7.67 -2.43
CA HIS A 12 -20.16 6.45 -1.64
C HIS A 12 -21.49 6.48 -0.89
N ARG A 13 -21.90 7.67 -0.40
CA ARG A 13 -23.20 7.86 0.23
C ARG A 13 -24.36 7.60 -0.75
N ASN A 14 -24.21 8.06 -1.98
CA ASN A 14 -25.26 7.95 -3.00
C ASN A 14 -25.31 6.56 -3.68
N LYS A 15 -24.28 5.74 -3.49
CA LYS A 15 -24.18 4.38 -4.06
C LYS A 15 -24.69 3.30 -3.11
N ALA A 16 -24.73 3.59 -1.82
CA ALA A 16 -25.26 2.69 -0.82
C ALA A 16 -26.79 2.78 -0.78
N ASP A 17 -27.45 1.70 -0.43
CA ASP A 17 -28.90 1.67 -0.21
C ASP A 17 -29.29 2.58 0.98
N GLU A 18 -28.44 2.59 2.02
CA GLU A 18 -28.60 3.43 3.20
C GLU A 18 -27.28 4.11 3.56
N ALA A 19 -27.37 5.31 4.14
CA ALA A 19 -26.19 6.06 4.53
C ALA A 19 -26.44 6.88 5.81
N TYR A 20 -25.50 6.82 6.74
CA TYR A 20 -25.62 7.41 8.07
C TYR A 20 -24.45 8.35 8.36
N MET A 21 -24.78 9.51 8.96
CA MET A 21 -23.75 10.46 9.37
C MET A 21 -23.07 9.97 10.64
N VAL A 22 -21.73 9.94 10.64
CA VAL A 22 -20.89 9.54 11.76
C VAL A 22 -20.13 10.75 12.32
N GLY A 23 -19.82 10.72 13.61
CA GLY A 23 -18.99 11.70 14.29
C GLY A 23 -19.61 13.09 14.35
N ALA A 24 -20.87 13.19 14.71
CA ALA A 24 -21.57 14.47 14.84
C ALA A 24 -20.82 15.42 15.78
N GLY A 25 -20.45 16.61 15.28
CA GLY A 25 -19.69 17.62 16.02
C GLY A 25 -18.18 17.40 16.06
N LYS A 26 -17.64 16.34 15.45
CA LYS A 26 -16.21 16.08 15.29
C LYS A 26 -15.67 16.66 13.98
N GLY A 27 -14.34 16.79 13.89
CA GLY A 27 -13.67 17.14 12.65
C GLY A 27 -13.77 16.03 11.58
N PRO A 28 -13.48 16.34 10.30
CA PRO A 28 -13.68 15.43 9.18
C PRO A 28 -13.02 14.05 9.34
N VAL A 29 -11.75 14.04 9.74
CA VAL A 29 -10.98 12.79 9.97
C VAL A 29 -11.42 12.10 11.26
N GLU A 30 -11.60 12.86 12.33
CA GLU A 30 -12.02 12.35 13.63
C GLU A 30 -13.39 11.67 13.59
N ALA A 31 -14.28 12.12 12.69
CA ALA A 31 -15.58 11.50 12.48
C ALA A 31 -15.45 10.03 12.05
N TYR A 32 -14.57 9.75 11.08
CA TYR A 32 -14.33 8.37 10.61
C TYR A 32 -13.49 7.52 11.57
N LEU A 33 -12.87 8.12 12.58
CA LEU A 33 -12.11 7.43 13.63
C LEU A 33 -12.96 7.18 14.89
N ASP A 34 -14.22 7.57 14.90
CA ASP A 34 -15.13 7.41 16.04
C ASP A 34 -15.73 6.01 16.10
N ILE A 35 -14.96 5.07 16.64
CA ILE A 35 -15.38 3.67 16.77
C ILE A 35 -16.72 3.54 17.49
N GLU A 36 -16.94 4.26 18.59
CA GLU A 36 -18.17 4.12 19.38
C GLU A 36 -19.40 4.63 18.63
N ASP A 37 -19.25 5.69 17.83
CA ASP A 37 -20.37 6.17 16.99
C ASP A 37 -20.64 5.21 15.81
N ILE A 38 -19.59 4.60 15.24
CA ILE A 38 -19.73 3.51 14.25
C ILE A 38 -20.50 2.32 14.86
N MET A 39 -20.14 1.89 16.09
CA MET A 39 -20.82 0.79 16.78
C MET A 39 -22.28 1.14 17.10
N ARG A 40 -22.56 2.38 17.49
CA ARG A 40 -23.93 2.87 17.71
C ARG A 40 -24.77 2.74 16.42
N ILE A 41 -24.25 3.24 15.30
CA ILE A 41 -24.90 3.15 13.99
C ILE A 41 -25.14 1.70 13.60
N ALA A 42 -24.14 0.83 13.78
CA ALA A 42 -24.24 -0.59 13.45
C ALA A 42 -25.39 -1.29 14.23
N ARG A 43 -25.50 -1.01 15.52
CA ARG A 43 -26.59 -1.55 16.37
C ARG A 43 -27.97 -1.00 16.00
N GLU A 44 -28.06 0.31 15.77
CA GLU A 44 -29.35 0.97 15.45
C GLU A 44 -29.94 0.52 14.12
N HIS A 45 -29.12 -0.02 13.23
CA HIS A 45 -29.50 -0.39 11.87
C HIS A 45 -29.26 -1.87 11.54
N ASP A 46 -29.14 -2.72 12.55
CA ASP A 46 -29.02 -4.18 12.42
C ASP A 46 -27.94 -4.62 11.39
N VAL A 47 -26.75 -4.00 11.48
CA VAL A 47 -25.62 -4.29 10.58
C VAL A 47 -24.99 -5.63 10.96
N ASP A 48 -24.74 -6.52 9.97
CA ASP A 48 -24.08 -7.82 10.19
C ASP A 48 -22.56 -7.74 10.16
N ALA A 49 -22.01 -6.86 9.31
CA ALA A 49 -20.58 -6.81 9.03
C ALA A 49 -20.08 -5.40 8.72
N ILE A 50 -18.81 -5.14 9.00
CA ILE A 50 -18.13 -3.89 8.68
C ILE A 50 -16.92 -4.15 7.79
N HIS A 51 -16.90 -3.54 6.58
CA HIS A 51 -15.73 -3.50 5.71
C HIS A 51 -14.98 -2.18 5.94
N PRO A 52 -13.72 -2.20 6.44
CA PRO A 52 -13.01 -0.98 6.84
C PRO A 52 -12.34 -0.24 5.65
N GLY A 53 -12.37 -0.79 4.44
CA GLY A 53 -11.64 -0.25 3.30
C GLY A 53 -10.12 -0.42 3.41
N TYR A 54 -9.34 0.57 2.98
CA TYR A 54 -7.86 0.55 2.99
C TYR A 54 -7.22 1.76 3.68
N GLY A 55 -8.00 2.56 4.41
CA GLY A 55 -7.54 3.74 5.16
C GLY A 55 -8.15 3.79 6.55
N PHE A 56 -7.96 4.90 7.25
CA PHE A 56 -8.54 5.16 8.57
C PHE A 56 -8.39 3.97 9.54
N LEU A 57 -9.46 3.24 9.78
CA LEU A 57 -9.53 2.15 10.76
C LEU A 57 -9.21 0.76 10.17
N SER A 58 -8.77 0.66 8.92
CA SER A 58 -8.56 -0.64 8.25
C SER A 58 -7.50 -1.54 8.92
N GLU A 59 -6.54 -0.96 9.61
CA GLU A 59 -5.52 -1.67 10.40
C GLU A 59 -5.73 -1.51 11.92
N ASN A 60 -6.88 -0.96 12.32
CA ASN A 60 -7.14 -0.65 13.72
C ASN A 60 -7.66 -1.87 14.49
N SER A 61 -6.83 -2.41 15.36
CA SER A 61 -7.17 -3.57 16.19
C SER A 61 -8.33 -3.31 17.17
N GLN A 62 -8.57 -2.05 17.57
CA GLN A 62 -9.67 -1.71 18.46
C GLN A 62 -11.02 -1.79 17.72
N LEU A 63 -11.09 -1.40 16.45
CA LEU A 63 -12.31 -1.60 15.66
C LEU A 63 -12.65 -3.09 15.52
N ALA A 64 -11.66 -3.92 15.15
CA ALA A 64 -11.88 -5.37 15.04
C ALA A 64 -12.31 -5.99 16.37
N LYS A 65 -11.71 -5.57 17.49
CA LYS A 65 -12.09 -5.99 18.83
C LYS A 65 -13.53 -5.58 19.15
N ARG A 66 -13.90 -4.32 18.90
CA ARG A 66 -15.27 -3.82 19.14
C ARG A 66 -16.31 -4.55 18.28
N CYS A 67 -15.99 -4.86 17.03
CA CYS A 67 -16.86 -5.70 16.20
C CYS A 67 -17.12 -7.06 16.87
N ALA A 68 -16.07 -7.74 17.32
CA ALA A 68 -16.22 -9.04 17.99
C ALA A 68 -17.05 -8.95 19.27
N GLU A 69 -16.86 -7.92 20.08
CA GLU A 69 -17.64 -7.68 21.32
C GLU A 69 -19.13 -7.43 21.06
N GLU A 70 -19.47 -6.81 19.93
CA GLU A 70 -20.85 -6.53 19.51
C GLU A 70 -21.48 -7.66 18.64
N GLY A 71 -20.72 -8.73 18.37
CA GLY A 71 -21.18 -9.81 17.49
C GLY A 71 -21.21 -9.47 16.00
N LEU A 72 -20.50 -8.40 15.59
CA LEU A 72 -20.35 -7.97 14.21
C LEU A 72 -19.16 -8.65 13.55
N ILE A 73 -19.27 -8.94 12.27
CA ILE A 73 -18.16 -9.46 11.45
C ILE A 73 -17.26 -8.29 11.00
N PHE A 74 -15.98 -8.32 11.35
CA PHE A 74 -14.97 -7.45 10.74
C PHE A 74 -14.49 -8.09 9.44
N ILE A 75 -14.77 -7.48 8.29
CA ILE A 75 -14.35 -8.00 6.97
C ILE A 75 -12.88 -7.62 6.74
N GLY A 76 -12.00 -8.49 7.18
CA GLY A 76 -10.56 -8.28 7.19
C GLY A 76 -9.85 -9.43 7.89
N PRO A 77 -8.56 -9.28 8.22
CA PRO A 77 -7.83 -10.29 8.98
C PRO A 77 -8.29 -10.35 10.43
N ASP A 78 -7.97 -11.44 11.10
CA ASP A 78 -8.25 -11.63 12.51
C ASP A 78 -7.53 -10.57 13.37
N LEU A 79 -8.10 -10.29 14.55
CA LEU A 79 -7.54 -9.35 15.51
C LEU A 79 -6.06 -9.62 15.82
N GLU A 80 -5.69 -10.89 15.95
CA GLU A 80 -4.30 -11.29 16.23
C GLU A 80 -3.34 -10.88 15.11
N HIS A 81 -3.77 -10.97 13.85
CA HIS A 81 -2.98 -10.56 12.70
C HIS A 81 -2.83 -9.02 12.62
N LEU A 82 -3.89 -8.27 12.95
CA LEU A 82 -3.81 -6.81 13.03
C LEU A 82 -2.81 -6.35 14.09
N VAL A 83 -2.83 -6.97 15.26
CA VAL A 83 -1.88 -6.68 16.34
C VAL A 83 -0.46 -7.11 15.95
N MET A 84 -0.32 -8.31 15.38
CA MET A 84 0.98 -8.87 15.00
C MET A 84 1.70 -8.04 13.95
N PHE A 85 1.00 -7.65 12.89
CA PHE A 85 1.59 -6.92 11.76
C PHE A 85 1.54 -5.40 11.91
N GLY A 86 0.72 -4.89 12.82
CA GLY A 86 0.76 -3.48 13.24
C GLY A 86 2.02 -3.12 14.04
N ASP A 87 2.70 -4.11 14.64
CA ASP A 87 3.99 -3.94 15.31
C ASP A 87 5.13 -4.40 14.38
N LYS A 88 5.96 -3.45 13.96
CA LYS A 88 7.10 -3.73 13.05
C LYS A 88 8.09 -4.75 13.61
N ILE A 89 8.30 -4.78 14.93
CA ILE A 89 9.22 -5.73 15.57
C ILE A 89 8.63 -7.14 15.48
N ASN A 90 7.35 -7.29 15.79
CA ASN A 90 6.66 -8.57 15.67
C ASN A 90 6.59 -9.06 14.22
N ALA A 91 6.27 -8.19 13.27
CA ALA A 91 6.26 -8.53 11.85
C ALA A 91 7.62 -9.06 11.36
N ARG A 92 8.71 -8.37 11.72
CA ARG A 92 10.10 -8.81 11.40
C ARG A 92 10.41 -10.16 12.04
N LYS A 93 10.04 -10.37 13.30
CA LYS A 93 10.22 -11.65 13.98
C LYS A 93 9.51 -12.81 13.28
N GLN A 94 8.28 -12.58 12.81
CA GLN A 94 7.55 -13.60 12.04
C GLN A 94 8.22 -13.91 10.70
N ALA A 95 8.73 -12.88 10.02
CA ALA A 95 9.48 -13.05 8.77
C ALA A 95 10.78 -13.85 9.01
N GLU A 96 11.51 -13.57 10.07
CA GLU A 96 12.72 -14.34 10.46
C GLU A 96 12.39 -15.80 10.79
N LEU A 97 11.31 -16.06 11.54
CA LEU A 97 10.84 -17.42 11.84
C LEU A 97 10.44 -18.19 10.58
N ALA A 98 9.91 -17.48 9.58
CA ALA A 98 9.63 -18.04 8.26
C ALA A 98 10.91 -18.24 7.41
N GLY A 99 12.08 -17.79 7.88
CA GLY A 99 13.35 -17.86 7.14
C GLY A 99 13.42 -16.90 5.96
N ILE A 100 12.68 -15.79 6.01
CA ILE A 100 12.72 -14.77 4.97
C ILE A 100 13.91 -13.84 5.20
N PRO A 101 14.68 -13.49 4.16
CA PRO A 101 15.78 -12.58 4.29
C PRO A 101 15.39 -11.20 4.83
N MET A 102 16.13 -10.71 5.82
CA MET A 102 15.98 -9.38 6.37
C MET A 102 17.12 -8.48 5.88
N ILE A 103 16.82 -7.18 5.71
CA ILE A 103 17.91 -6.23 5.46
C ILE A 103 18.92 -6.34 6.61
N PRO A 104 20.21 -6.60 6.34
CA PRO A 104 21.21 -6.65 7.39
C PRO A 104 21.19 -5.37 8.22
N GLY A 105 20.99 -5.52 9.52
CA GLY A 105 20.87 -4.40 10.45
C GLY A 105 21.58 -4.65 11.77
N SER A 106 21.66 -3.62 12.61
CA SER A 106 22.13 -3.76 13.98
C SER A 106 21.15 -4.55 14.84
N ASN A 107 21.67 -5.25 15.85
CA ASN A 107 20.84 -5.94 16.86
C ASN A 107 20.29 -4.91 17.88
N GLY A 108 19.23 -4.18 17.47
CA GLY A 108 18.67 -3.12 18.29
C GLY A 108 19.36 -1.77 18.11
N THR A 109 19.25 -0.92 19.15
CA THR A 109 19.84 0.41 19.17
C THR A 109 21.35 0.39 19.22
N VAL A 110 21.97 1.38 18.57
CA VAL A 110 23.42 1.58 18.55
C VAL A 110 23.79 2.73 19.49
N ASN A 111 24.65 2.45 20.45
CA ASN A 111 24.97 3.37 21.52
C ASN A 111 26.33 4.06 21.36
N SER A 112 27.21 3.55 20.50
CA SER A 112 28.56 4.06 20.31
C SER A 112 28.97 4.12 18.82
N LEU A 113 29.90 5.00 18.50
CA LEU A 113 30.50 5.08 17.17
C LEU A 113 31.29 3.80 16.81
N ASP A 114 31.83 3.12 17.81
CA ASP A 114 32.58 1.88 17.58
C ASP A 114 31.70 0.72 17.15
N GLU A 115 30.44 0.64 17.66
CA GLU A 115 29.43 -0.29 17.14
C GLU A 115 29.07 0.01 15.68
N VAL A 116 29.02 1.30 15.29
CA VAL A 116 28.79 1.69 13.89
C VAL A 116 29.94 1.24 13.01
N LYS A 117 31.20 1.44 13.46
CA LYS A 117 32.39 0.99 12.73
C LYS A 117 32.40 -0.53 12.55
N ALA A 118 32.11 -1.28 13.62
CA ALA A 118 32.05 -2.76 13.56
C ALA A 118 30.95 -3.23 12.57
N PHE A 119 29.81 -2.56 12.54
CA PHE A 119 28.74 -2.84 11.57
C PHE A 119 29.22 -2.61 10.13
N VAL A 120 29.90 -1.49 9.88
CA VAL A 120 30.45 -1.16 8.56
C VAL A 120 31.54 -2.13 8.12
N GLU A 121 32.42 -2.54 9.02
CA GLU A 121 33.47 -3.57 8.74
C GLU A 121 32.83 -4.88 8.29
N LYS A 122 31.72 -5.27 8.90
CA LYS A 122 30.99 -6.50 8.57
C LYS A 122 30.18 -6.41 7.28
N HIS A 123 29.48 -5.30 7.04
CA HIS A 123 28.48 -5.18 5.98
C HIS A 123 28.89 -4.24 4.83
N GLY A 124 29.96 -3.46 4.98
CA GLY A 124 30.45 -2.49 4.00
C GLY A 124 29.55 -1.25 3.88
N TYR A 125 30.01 -0.27 3.12
CA TYR A 125 29.21 0.90 2.71
C TYR A 125 28.38 0.61 1.46
N PRO A 126 27.34 1.43 1.17
CA PRO A 126 26.73 2.42 2.07
C PRO A 126 25.87 1.78 3.16
N ILE A 127 25.66 2.52 4.26
CA ILE A 127 24.74 2.16 5.34
C ILE A 127 23.69 3.25 5.55
N MET A 128 22.60 2.89 6.21
CA MET A 128 21.55 3.80 6.66
C MET A 128 21.53 3.86 8.18
N ILE A 129 21.64 5.07 8.74
CA ILE A 129 21.36 5.33 10.16
C ILE A 129 19.91 5.75 10.27
N LYS A 130 19.15 5.12 11.14
CA LYS A 130 17.70 5.37 11.32
C LYS A 130 17.35 5.66 12.77
N ALA A 131 16.54 6.67 13.02
CA ALA A 131 15.94 6.88 14.34
C ALA A 131 14.93 5.76 14.65
N VAL A 132 14.96 5.20 15.84
CA VAL A 132 14.05 4.12 16.27
C VAL A 132 12.59 4.57 16.20
N ASN A 133 12.31 5.78 16.68
CA ASN A 133 10.97 6.37 16.65
C ASN A 133 10.67 7.12 15.33
N GLY A 134 11.54 6.98 14.30
CA GLY A 134 11.36 7.57 12.98
C GLY A 134 10.37 6.79 12.12
N GLY A 135 9.74 7.46 11.16
CA GLY A 135 8.82 6.84 10.22
C GLY A 135 8.59 7.70 8.98
N GLY A 136 8.06 7.08 7.90
CA GLY A 136 7.75 7.79 6.66
C GLY A 136 8.96 8.49 6.02
N GLY A 137 10.17 7.91 6.14
CA GLY A 137 11.40 8.50 5.60
C GLY A 137 12.04 9.59 6.48
N ARG A 138 11.44 9.93 7.62
CA ARG A 138 12.00 10.91 8.57
C ARG A 138 12.95 10.24 9.57
N GLY A 139 14.04 10.92 9.90
CA GLY A 139 15.06 10.39 10.82
C GLY A 139 15.95 9.33 10.18
N MET A 140 16.16 9.38 8.87
CA MET A 140 17.05 8.48 8.13
C MET A 140 18.20 9.26 7.51
N ARG A 141 19.42 8.71 7.59
CA ARG A 141 20.63 9.30 7.02
C ARG A 141 21.51 8.24 6.38
N MET A 142 21.76 8.38 5.08
CA MET A 142 22.70 7.54 4.35
C MET A 142 24.13 7.97 4.66
N VAL A 143 25.02 6.99 4.79
CA VAL A 143 26.48 7.16 4.95
C VAL A 143 27.18 6.35 3.87
N SER A 144 27.92 7.04 3.01
CA SER A 144 28.52 6.42 1.82
C SER A 144 29.98 5.99 2.02
N ASN A 145 30.68 6.59 3.00
CA ASN A 145 32.09 6.33 3.23
C ASN A 145 32.51 6.64 4.68
N TYR A 146 33.75 6.25 5.02
CA TYR A 146 34.28 6.41 6.38
C TYR A 146 34.40 7.86 6.83
N SER A 147 34.72 8.79 5.93
CA SER A 147 34.93 10.20 6.31
C SER A 147 33.64 10.90 6.76
N GLU A 148 32.47 10.39 6.35
CA GLU A 148 31.15 10.92 6.71
C GLU A 148 30.58 10.31 8.00
N LEU A 149 31.17 9.17 8.47
CA LEU A 149 30.55 8.31 9.47
C LEU A 149 30.29 9.00 10.81
N GLU A 150 31.31 9.66 11.37
CA GLU A 150 31.22 10.28 12.69
C GLU A 150 30.25 11.48 12.69
N ASP A 151 30.36 12.34 11.67
CA ASP A 151 29.45 13.50 11.52
C ASP A 151 28.00 13.02 11.32
N ALA A 152 27.77 12.01 10.46
CA ALA A 152 26.47 11.45 10.21
C ALA A 152 25.86 10.80 11.49
N TYR A 153 26.66 10.08 12.27
CA TYR A 153 26.22 9.49 13.54
C TYR A 153 25.77 10.55 14.54
N ASN A 154 26.59 11.59 14.75
CA ASN A 154 26.27 12.66 15.69
C ASN A 154 25.04 13.47 15.27
N ARG A 155 24.91 13.78 13.97
CA ARG A 155 23.74 14.47 13.42
C ARG A 155 22.48 13.62 13.54
N ALA A 156 22.55 12.32 13.23
CA ALA A 156 21.39 11.44 13.32
C ALA A 156 20.84 11.38 14.75
N LYS A 157 21.68 11.25 15.76
CA LYS A 157 21.29 11.31 17.17
C LYS A 157 20.67 12.64 17.56
N SER A 158 21.31 13.75 17.17
CA SER A 158 20.78 15.10 17.44
C SER A 158 19.43 15.38 16.78
N GLU A 159 19.25 14.94 15.53
CA GLU A 159 18.00 15.07 14.79
C GLU A 159 16.90 14.18 15.38
N ALA A 160 17.25 12.96 15.77
CA ALA A 160 16.31 12.02 16.44
C ALA A 160 15.81 12.60 17.76
N MET A 161 16.70 13.13 18.60
CA MET A 161 16.34 13.81 19.85
C MET A 161 15.40 14.99 19.62
N LYS A 162 15.71 15.85 18.64
CA LYS A 162 14.89 17.04 18.34
C LYS A 162 13.52 16.69 17.76
N ALA A 163 13.45 15.66 16.91
CA ALA A 163 12.23 15.33 16.19
C ALA A 163 11.29 14.40 16.95
N PHE A 164 11.86 13.49 17.78
CA PHE A 164 11.13 12.39 18.39
C PHE A 164 11.31 12.30 19.93
N GLY A 165 12.14 13.16 20.52
CA GLY A 165 12.39 13.16 21.97
C GLY A 165 13.28 12.01 22.48
N SER A 166 13.89 11.23 21.57
CA SER A 166 14.82 10.13 21.85
C SER A 166 15.96 10.18 20.85
N ASP A 167 17.19 9.95 21.29
CA ASP A 167 18.38 9.87 20.44
C ASP A 167 18.71 8.44 19.99
N GLU A 168 17.80 7.50 20.23
CA GLU A 168 17.96 6.11 19.86
C GLU A 168 17.98 5.93 18.34
N ILE A 169 19.04 5.31 17.86
CA ILE A 169 19.26 5.02 16.45
C ILE A 169 19.62 3.54 16.26
N TYR A 170 19.34 3.03 15.07
CA TYR A 170 19.79 1.72 14.61
C TYR A 170 20.36 1.80 13.20
N LEU A 171 21.06 0.77 12.76
CA LEU A 171 21.72 0.71 11.46
C LEU A 171 21.06 -0.31 10.57
N GLU A 172 21.03 0.00 9.27
CA GLU A 172 20.73 -0.98 8.22
C GLU A 172 21.70 -0.83 7.05
N LYS A 173 21.97 -1.95 6.37
CA LYS A 173 22.64 -1.90 5.08
C LYS A 173 21.80 -1.11 4.09
N TYR A 174 22.39 -0.13 3.42
CA TYR A 174 21.69 0.56 2.34
C TYR A 174 21.67 -0.31 1.09
N LEU A 175 20.49 -0.58 0.57
CA LEU A 175 20.33 -1.32 -0.67
C LEU A 175 20.41 -0.37 -1.85
N GLN A 176 21.26 -0.67 -2.81
CA GLN A 176 21.43 0.15 -4.01
C GLN A 176 20.43 -0.25 -5.08
N ASN A 177 19.71 0.75 -5.61
CA ASN A 177 18.77 0.62 -6.72
C ASN A 177 17.75 -0.53 -6.53
N PRO A 178 17.12 -0.67 -5.36
CA PRO A 178 16.16 -1.72 -5.14
C PRO A 178 14.85 -1.40 -5.84
N LYS A 179 14.11 -2.45 -6.22
CA LYS A 179 12.68 -2.36 -6.57
C LYS A 179 11.83 -2.61 -5.33
N HIS A 180 10.70 -1.94 -5.25
CA HIS A 180 9.69 -2.20 -4.25
C HIS A 180 8.68 -3.20 -4.84
N ILE A 181 8.80 -4.44 -4.41
CA ILE A 181 7.96 -5.55 -4.87
C ILE A 181 7.04 -5.99 -3.73
N GLU A 182 5.78 -6.18 -4.02
CA GLU A 182 4.80 -6.63 -3.05
C GLU A 182 3.97 -7.78 -3.57
N VAL A 183 3.63 -8.74 -2.72
CA VAL A 183 2.90 -9.95 -3.08
C VAL A 183 1.50 -9.92 -2.48
N GLN A 184 0.48 -10.01 -3.34
CA GLN A 184 -0.91 -10.12 -2.90
C GLN A 184 -1.19 -11.52 -2.36
N ILE A 185 -1.65 -11.59 -1.14
CA ILE A 185 -2.07 -12.83 -0.47
C ILE A 185 -3.58 -12.83 -0.25
N ILE A 186 -4.16 -14.00 -0.37
CA ILE A 186 -5.52 -14.34 0.08
C ILE A 186 -5.44 -15.60 0.93
N GLY A 187 -6.04 -15.56 2.11
CA GLY A 187 -6.18 -16.71 3.01
C GLY A 187 -7.60 -16.85 3.52
N ASP A 188 -8.05 -18.10 3.75
CA ASP A 188 -9.36 -18.38 4.35
C ASP A 188 -9.23 -18.95 5.76
N THR A 189 -10.38 -19.11 6.43
CA THR A 189 -10.47 -19.67 7.78
C THR A 189 -10.20 -21.18 7.84
N GLN A 190 -10.10 -21.86 6.68
CA GLN A 190 -9.80 -23.28 6.58
C GLN A 190 -8.29 -23.56 6.43
N GLY A 191 -7.49 -22.51 6.33
CA GLY A 191 -6.03 -22.56 6.22
C GLY A 191 -5.50 -22.64 4.79
N ASN A 192 -6.36 -22.45 3.79
CA ASN A 192 -5.92 -22.31 2.41
C ASN A 192 -5.33 -20.90 2.22
N ILE A 193 -4.14 -20.82 1.67
CA ILE A 193 -3.45 -19.57 1.40
C ILE A 193 -2.81 -19.63 0.03
N VAL A 194 -3.12 -18.62 -0.79
CA VAL A 194 -2.57 -18.44 -2.14
C VAL A 194 -2.00 -17.04 -2.32
N HIS A 195 -1.08 -16.89 -3.28
CA HIS A 195 -0.69 -15.59 -3.79
C HIS A 195 -1.38 -15.29 -5.13
N LEU A 196 -1.67 -14.04 -5.38
CA LEU A 196 -2.23 -13.54 -6.65
C LEU A 196 -1.19 -12.75 -7.44
N TYR A 197 0.05 -13.24 -7.47
CA TYR A 197 1.21 -12.61 -8.05
C TYR A 197 1.66 -11.35 -7.30
N GLU A 198 2.71 -10.76 -7.84
CA GLU A 198 3.35 -9.56 -7.31
C GLU A 198 2.98 -8.29 -8.09
N ARG A 199 3.21 -7.17 -7.43
CA ARG A 199 3.16 -5.82 -8.00
C ARG A 199 4.53 -5.15 -7.86
N ASP A 200 4.93 -4.36 -8.84
CA ASP A 200 6.06 -3.43 -8.75
C ASP A 200 5.53 -2.04 -8.40
N CYS A 201 5.88 -1.55 -7.23
CA CYS A 201 5.48 -0.26 -6.68
C CYS A 201 6.69 0.69 -6.52
N SER A 202 7.72 0.53 -7.33
CA SER A 202 8.97 1.30 -7.23
C SER A 202 8.80 2.77 -7.60
N ILE A 203 7.81 3.13 -8.43
CA ILE A 203 7.58 4.53 -8.82
C ILE A 203 6.86 5.26 -7.69
N GLN A 204 7.64 5.99 -6.92
CA GLN A 204 7.18 6.66 -5.70
C GLN A 204 7.67 8.10 -5.67
N ARG A 205 6.97 8.93 -4.92
CA ARG A 205 7.42 10.27 -4.53
C ARG A 205 7.35 10.40 -3.00
N ARG A 206 8.49 10.65 -2.36
CA ARG A 206 8.57 10.75 -0.89
C ARG A 206 7.91 9.55 -0.19
N HIS A 207 8.18 8.34 -0.69
CA HIS A 207 7.61 7.06 -0.22
C HIS A 207 6.09 6.87 -0.45
N GLN A 208 5.46 7.75 -1.24
CA GLN A 208 4.09 7.58 -1.69
C GLN A 208 4.07 6.95 -3.09
N LYS A 209 3.44 5.81 -3.23
CA LYS A 209 3.28 5.10 -4.51
C LYS A 209 2.47 5.96 -5.48
N LEU A 210 2.88 6.05 -6.75
CA LEU A 210 2.25 6.86 -7.80
C LEU A 210 1.84 6.04 -9.01
N VAL A 211 2.67 5.05 -9.38
CA VAL A 211 2.41 4.13 -10.48
C VAL A 211 2.71 2.72 -9.99
N GLU A 212 1.76 1.83 -10.12
CA GLU A 212 1.87 0.42 -9.75
C GLU A 212 1.64 -0.46 -10.96
N ILE A 213 2.39 -1.56 -11.04
CA ILE A 213 2.44 -2.45 -12.20
C ILE A 213 2.26 -3.90 -11.75
N ALA A 214 1.46 -4.67 -12.48
CA ALA A 214 1.34 -6.11 -12.28
C ALA A 214 1.27 -6.85 -13.62
N PRO A 215 1.94 -8.02 -13.75
CA PRO A 215 3.05 -8.44 -12.90
C PRO A 215 4.26 -7.52 -13.10
N ALA A 216 5.21 -7.54 -12.18
CA ALA A 216 6.45 -6.77 -12.29
C ALA A 216 7.18 -7.11 -13.61
N PHE A 217 7.29 -6.13 -14.48
CA PHE A 217 7.70 -6.31 -15.87
C PHE A 217 9.11 -6.88 -16.02
N SER A 218 10.03 -6.46 -15.17
CA SER A 218 11.47 -6.77 -15.29
C SER A 218 11.95 -7.89 -14.37
N LEU A 219 11.05 -8.55 -13.61
CA LEU A 219 11.46 -9.67 -12.76
C LEU A 219 11.64 -10.95 -13.56
N ASP A 220 12.76 -11.64 -13.30
CA ASP A 220 12.96 -13.01 -13.77
C ASP A 220 11.87 -13.94 -13.22
N PRO A 221 11.30 -14.86 -14.02
CA PRO A 221 10.23 -15.74 -13.59
C PRO A 221 10.58 -16.64 -12.39
N ALA A 222 11.83 -17.11 -12.28
CA ALA A 222 12.28 -17.93 -11.16
C ALA A 222 12.38 -17.08 -9.88
N PHE A 223 12.91 -15.89 -9.99
CA PHE A 223 13.03 -14.94 -8.89
C PHE A 223 11.64 -14.44 -8.42
N ARG A 224 10.70 -14.18 -9.36
CA ARG A 224 9.30 -13.91 -9.03
C ARG A 224 8.69 -15.02 -8.17
N LYS A 225 8.89 -16.29 -8.62
CA LYS A 225 8.37 -17.44 -7.87
C LYS A 225 8.94 -17.50 -6.46
N GLU A 226 10.23 -17.26 -6.29
CA GLU A 226 10.90 -17.28 -4.99
C GLU A 226 10.31 -16.23 -4.02
N ILE A 227 10.07 -15.00 -4.50
CA ILE A 227 9.45 -13.92 -3.70
C ILE A 227 8.00 -14.30 -3.33
N CYS A 228 7.22 -14.79 -4.29
CA CYS A 228 5.84 -15.19 -4.05
C CYS A 228 5.74 -16.36 -3.06
N ASP A 229 6.59 -17.38 -3.21
CA ASP A 229 6.65 -18.51 -2.29
C ASP A 229 7.05 -18.09 -0.88
N ALA A 230 7.98 -17.14 -0.74
CA ALA A 230 8.37 -16.58 0.55
C ALA A 230 7.19 -15.88 1.24
N ALA A 231 6.41 -15.08 0.51
CA ALA A 231 5.22 -14.43 1.04
C ALA A 231 4.17 -15.46 1.50
N VAL A 232 3.88 -16.47 0.69
CA VAL A 232 2.95 -17.57 1.07
C VAL A 232 3.45 -18.30 2.31
N LYS A 233 4.76 -18.59 2.39
CA LYS A 233 5.37 -19.27 3.55
C LYS A 233 5.17 -18.47 4.84
N LEU A 234 5.41 -17.15 4.82
CA LEU A 234 5.15 -16.27 5.97
C LEU A 234 3.69 -16.37 6.41
N MET A 235 2.78 -16.21 5.47
CA MET A 235 1.36 -16.14 5.77
C MET A 235 0.79 -17.50 6.24
N LYS A 236 1.31 -18.62 5.72
CA LYS A 236 0.98 -19.96 6.21
C LYS A 236 1.45 -20.18 7.65
N ASN A 237 2.64 -19.71 8.01
CA ASN A 237 3.18 -19.83 9.37
C ASN A 237 2.28 -19.17 10.42
N VAL A 238 1.65 -18.06 10.05
CA VAL A 238 0.75 -17.30 10.94
C VAL A 238 -0.73 -17.63 10.72
N LYS A 239 -1.06 -18.55 9.78
CA LYS A 239 -2.45 -18.91 9.41
C LYS A 239 -3.29 -17.68 9.05
N TYR A 240 -2.74 -16.84 8.20
CA TYR A 240 -3.36 -15.56 7.83
C TYR A 240 -4.73 -15.75 7.18
N VAL A 241 -5.67 -14.86 7.51
CA VAL A 241 -7.04 -14.85 6.96
C VAL A 241 -7.30 -13.52 6.25
N SER A 242 -8.11 -13.55 5.18
CA SER A 242 -8.50 -12.43 4.34
C SER A 242 -7.40 -11.96 3.36
N ALA A 243 -7.58 -10.76 2.80
CA ALA A 243 -6.59 -10.14 1.91
C ALA A 243 -5.47 -9.48 2.70
N GLY A 244 -4.24 -9.67 2.26
CA GLY A 244 -3.07 -9.01 2.80
C GLY A 244 -1.95 -8.90 1.76
N THR A 245 -0.95 -8.11 2.05
CA THR A 245 0.18 -7.89 1.15
C THR A 245 1.48 -7.96 1.91
N VAL A 246 2.45 -8.72 1.38
CA VAL A 246 3.82 -8.78 1.91
C VAL A 246 4.72 -7.95 1.02
N GLU A 247 5.40 -6.97 1.58
CA GLU A 247 6.26 -6.03 0.86
C GLU A 247 7.75 -6.39 1.00
N PHE A 248 8.48 -6.27 -0.10
CA PHE A 248 9.90 -6.60 -0.20
C PHE A 248 10.68 -5.51 -0.95
N LEU A 249 11.97 -5.36 -0.62
CA LEU A 249 12.94 -4.72 -1.51
C LEU A 249 13.68 -5.80 -2.29
N ALA A 250 13.60 -5.74 -3.61
CA ALA A 250 14.31 -6.64 -4.53
C ALA A 250 15.50 -5.91 -5.16
N THR A 251 16.71 -6.47 -5.06
CA THR A 251 17.93 -5.88 -5.58
C THR A 251 18.30 -6.41 -6.96
N PRO A 252 19.11 -5.68 -7.75
CA PRO A 252 19.49 -6.09 -9.11
C PRO A 252 20.24 -7.43 -9.20
N ASP A 253 20.82 -7.91 -8.09
CA ASP A 253 21.51 -9.20 -7.98
C ASP A 253 20.55 -10.36 -7.58
N ASN A 254 19.25 -10.19 -7.81
CA ASN A 254 18.20 -11.17 -7.52
C ASN A 254 18.21 -11.61 -6.04
N LYS A 255 18.34 -10.66 -5.13
CA LYS A 255 18.07 -10.87 -3.71
C LYS A 255 16.85 -10.05 -3.31
N PHE A 256 16.12 -10.53 -2.34
CA PHE A 256 14.98 -9.78 -1.78
C PHE A 256 15.06 -9.75 -0.25
N TYR A 257 14.46 -8.72 0.32
CA TYR A 257 14.45 -8.48 1.75
C TYR A 257 13.08 -8.02 2.19
N PHE A 258 12.59 -8.58 3.28
CA PHE A 258 11.32 -8.23 3.88
C PHE A 258 11.29 -6.75 4.34
N ILE A 259 10.18 -6.07 4.09
CA ILE A 259 9.89 -4.73 4.61
C ILE A 259 8.81 -4.81 5.69
N GLU A 260 7.58 -5.16 5.27
CA GLU A 260 6.41 -5.16 6.13
C GLU A 260 5.27 -6.01 5.55
N VAL A 261 4.23 -6.21 6.36
CA VAL A 261 2.95 -6.76 5.93
C VAL A 261 1.89 -5.68 6.10
N ASN A 262 1.06 -5.50 5.07
CA ASN A 262 -0.15 -4.70 5.17
C ASN A 262 -1.35 -5.64 5.34
N PRO A 263 -1.90 -5.78 6.57
CA PRO A 263 -2.98 -6.71 6.85
C PRO A 263 -4.35 -6.15 6.44
N ARG A 264 -4.50 -5.84 5.18
CA ARG A 264 -5.69 -5.26 4.55
C ARG A 264 -5.61 -5.31 3.03
N ILE A 265 -6.69 -4.94 2.37
CA ILE A 265 -6.65 -4.60 0.95
C ILE A 265 -5.84 -3.32 0.74
N GLN A 266 -5.14 -3.19 -0.39
CA GLN A 266 -4.36 -2.01 -0.74
C GLN A 266 -5.01 -1.19 -1.87
N VAL A 267 -4.59 0.08 -2.01
CA VAL A 267 -5.07 0.99 -3.05
C VAL A 267 -4.86 0.39 -4.44
N GLU A 268 -3.72 -0.28 -4.63
CA GLU A 268 -3.23 -0.85 -5.88
C GLU A 268 -3.72 -2.28 -6.19
N HIS A 269 -4.68 -2.83 -5.41
CA HIS A 269 -5.25 -4.15 -5.66
C HIS A 269 -5.80 -4.31 -7.10
N THR A 270 -6.21 -3.21 -7.70
CA THR A 270 -6.85 -3.19 -9.02
C THR A 270 -5.98 -3.80 -10.11
N VAL A 271 -4.63 -3.60 -10.09
CA VAL A 271 -3.74 -4.19 -11.10
C VAL A 271 -3.67 -5.71 -10.98
N THR A 272 -3.75 -6.25 -9.75
CA THR A 272 -3.82 -7.69 -9.49
C THR A 272 -5.13 -8.27 -10.02
N GLU A 273 -6.26 -7.63 -9.74
CA GLU A 273 -7.57 -8.04 -10.24
C GLU A 273 -7.62 -8.05 -11.78
N MET A 274 -6.99 -7.07 -12.42
CA MET A 274 -6.96 -6.98 -13.88
C MET A 274 -6.16 -8.09 -14.56
N ILE A 275 -5.13 -8.64 -13.91
CA ILE A 275 -4.30 -9.72 -14.49
C ILE A 275 -4.75 -11.12 -14.08
N THR A 276 -5.52 -11.26 -13.00
CA THR A 276 -5.98 -12.56 -12.47
C THR A 276 -7.46 -12.81 -12.73
N GLY A 277 -8.27 -11.75 -12.91
CA GLY A 277 -9.72 -11.85 -13.00
C GLY A 277 -10.40 -12.14 -11.66
N ILE A 278 -9.67 -12.08 -10.54
CA ILE A 278 -10.18 -12.37 -9.20
C ILE A 278 -10.57 -11.05 -8.53
N ASP A 279 -11.83 -10.91 -8.12
CA ASP A 279 -12.35 -9.77 -7.34
C ASP A 279 -11.95 -9.95 -5.87
N ILE A 280 -10.97 -9.16 -5.42
CA ILE A 280 -10.40 -9.30 -4.07
C ILE A 280 -11.39 -8.82 -3.01
N VAL A 281 -12.15 -7.76 -3.28
CA VAL A 281 -13.14 -7.23 -2.32
C VAL A 281 -14.29 -8.21 -2.12
N GLN A 282 -14.83 -8.75 -3.22
CA GLN A 282 -15.84 -9.80 -3.15
C GLN A 282 -15.32 -11.04 -2.42
N THR A 283 -14.06 -11.43 -2.68
CA THR A 283 -13.40 -12.55 -1.99
C THR A 283 -13.32 -12.30 -0.49
N GLN A 284 -12.95 -11.08 -0.04
CA GLN A 284 -12.94 -10.74 1.39
C GLN A 284 -14.32 -10.92 2.04
N ILE A 285 -15.37 -10.47 1.38
CA ILE A 285 -16.76 -10.62 1.88
C ILE A 285 -17.13 -12.08 1.98
N LYS A 286 -16.84 -12.88 0.95
CA LYS A 286 -17.17 -14.32 0.94
C LYS A 286 -16.37 -15.12 1.99
N ILE A 287 -15.11 -14.77 2.22
CA ILE A 287 -14.32 -15.37 3.32
C ILE A 287 -14.96 -15.05 4.67
N ALA A 288 -15.41 -13.82 4.86
CA ALA A 288 -16.10 -13.38 6.08
C ALA A 288 -17.45 -14.09 6.29
N GLU A 289 -18.13 -14.49 5.19
CA GLU A 289 -19.32 -15.36 5.21
C GLU A 289 -18.98 -16.84 5.53
N GLY A 290 -17.68 -17.20 5.61
CA GLY A 290 -17.21 -18.54 5.96
C GLY A 290 -16.91 -19.47 4.77
N TYR A 291 -16.93 -18.96 3.53
CA TYR A 291 -16.60 -19.76 2.35
C TYR A 291 -15.09 -20.00 2.22
N SER A 292 -14.74 -21.19 1.75
CA SER A 292 -13.36 -21.48 1.32
C SER A 292 -13.01 -20.73 0.04
N ILE A 293 -11.75 -20.31 -0.10
CA ILE A 293 -11.28 -19.69 -1.35
C ILE A 293 -11.43 -20.61 -2.56
N HIS A 294 -11.45 -21.94 -2.35
CA HIS A 294 -11.63 -22.94 -3.39
C HIS A 294 -13.09 -23.36 -3.63
N SER A 295 -14.05 -22.77 -2.89
CA SER A 295 -15.48 -23.03 -3.07
C SER A 295 -15.99 -22.44 -4.40
N GLU A 296 -17.15 -22.90 -4.84
CA GLU A 296 -17.80 -22.40 -6.05
C GLU A 296 -18.17 -20.91 -5.95
N GLU A 297 -18.47 -20.43 -4.73
CA GLU A 297 -18.86 -19.05 -4.43
C GLU A 297 -17.71 -18.04 -4.59
N ILE A 298 -16.45 -18.50 -4.44
CA ILE A 298 -15.25 -17.69 -4.61
C ILE A 298 -14.53 -18.08 -5.92
N GLY A 299 -14.36 -19.37 -6.17
CA GLY A 299 -13.83 -19.89 -7.42
C GLY A 299 -12.32 -19.70 -7.63
N ILE A 300 -11.54 -19.38 -6.59
CA ILE A 300 -10.09 -19.32 -6.70
C ILE A 300 -9.53 -20.75 -6.78
N PRO A 301 -8.82 -21.11 -7.86
CA PRO A 301 -8.27 -22.47 -8.00
C PRO A 301 -7.05 -22.67 -7.10
N GLU A 302 -6.52 -23.89 -7.08
CA GLU A 302 -5.22 -24.20 -6.48
C GLU A 302 -4.12 -23.32 -7.06
N GLN A 303 -3.07 -23.05 -6.29
CA GLN A 303 -2.01 -22.09 -6.63
C GLN A 303 -1.40 -22.29 -8.02
N ASP A 304 -1.18 -23.52 -8.42
CA ASP A 304 -0.58 -23.88 -9.73
C ASP A 304 -1.49 -23.60 -10.92
N LYS A 305 -2.78 -23.37 -10.67
CA LYS A 305 -3.80 -23.08 -11.68
C LYS A 305 -4.23 -21.61 -11.69
N ILE A 306 -3.72 -20.80 -10.76
CA ILE A 306 -3.97 -19.36 -10.81
C ILE A 306 -3.19 -18.78 -11.97
N TYR A 307 -3.91 -18.20 -12.92
CA TYR A 307 -3.35 -17.72 -14.17
C TYR A 307 -3.17 -16.21 -14.17
N CYS A 308 -1.96 -15.77 -14.57
CA CYS A 308 -1.68 -14.36 -14.81
C CYS A 308 -1.82 -14.05 -16.30
N HIS A 309 -2.76 -13.17 -16.67
CA HIS A 309 -3.03 -12.83 -18.05
C HIS A 309 -2.71 -11.38 -18.37
N GLY A 310 -1.74 -11.18 -19.26
CA GLY A 310 -1.31 -9.86 -19.70
C GLY A 310 -0.61 -9.05 -18.63
N HIS A 311 -0.72 -7.73 -18.73
CA HIS A 311 -0.11 -6.74 -17.85
C HIS A 311 -1.12 -5.67 -17.48
N SER A 312 -0.92 -5.06 -16.33
CA SER A 312 -1.74 -3.94 -15.86
C SER A 312 -0.87 -2.85 -15.25
N ILE A 313 -1.28 -1.59 -15.44
CA ILE A 313 -0.67 -0.41 -14.81
C ILE A 313 -1.80 0.38 -14.16
N GLN A 314 -1.60 0.79 -12.90
CA GLN A 314 -2.41 1.78 -12.23
C GLN A 314 -1.64 3.09 -12.09
N CYS A 315 -2.29 4.22 -12.36
CA CYS A 315 -1.81 5.55 -12.04
C CYS A 315 -2.73 6.20 -11.02
N ARG A 316 -2.16 6.75 -9.95
CA ARG A 316 -2.90 7.57 -8.97
C ARG A 316 -3.01 8.99 -9.48
N ILE A 317 -4.17 9.38 -9.96
CA ILE A 317 -4.45 10.76 -10.35
C ILE A 317 -4.83 11.52 -9.09
N THR A 318 -4.00 12.50 -8.73
CA THR A 318 -4.14 13.31 -7.51
C THR A 318 -4.40 14.78 -7.84
N THR A 319 -5.03 15.50 -6.92
CA THR A 319 -5.20 16.96 -6.99
C THR A 319 -3.99 17.65 -6.37
N GLU A 320 -2.84 17.50 -7.03
CA GLU A 320 -1.56 18.10 -6.63
C GLU A 320 -0.97 18.87 -7.80
N ASP A 321 -0.23 19.94 -7.50
CA ASP A 321 0.47 20.76 -8.51
C ASP A 321 1.95 20.37 -8.61
N PRO A 322 2.37 19.58 -9.62
CA PRO A 322 3.78 19.21 -9.80
C PRO A 322 4.72 20.40 -9.99
N ALA A 323 4.23 21.51 -10.58
CA ALA A 323 5.01 22.73 -10.78
C ALA A 323 5.26 23.49 -9.47
N ASN A 324 4.43 23.24 -8.44
CA ASN A 324 4.56 23.83 -7.11
C ASN A 324 4.87 22.76 -6.06
N ASN A 325 5.91 21.95 -6.30
CA ASN A 325 6.41 20.94 -5.38
C ASN A 325 5.33 19.94 -4.90
N PHE A 326 4.35 19.63 -5.76
CA PHE A 326 3.21 18.77 -5.48
C PHE A 326 2.36 19.24 -4.29
N MET A 327 2.20 20.53 -4.13
CA MET A 327 1.30 21.06 -3.13
C MET A 327 -0.14 20.63 -3.48
N PRO A 328 -0.90 20.07 -2.51
CA PRO A 328 -2.31 19.73 -2.73
C PRO A 328 -3.09 20.96 -3.17
N ASP A 329 -3.92 20.79 -4.19
CA ASP A 329 -4.81 21.82 -4.71
C ASP A 329 -6.26 21.47 -4.40
N THR A 330 -7.02 22.45 -3.98
CA THR A 330 -8.41 22.30 -3.54
C THR A 330 -9.32 23.25 -4.32
N GLY A 331 -10.58 22.91 -4.43
CA GLY A 331 -11.52 23.76 -5.14
C GLY A 331 -12.68 22.98 -5.74
N LYS A 332 -13.55 23.70 -6.48
CA LYS A 332 -14.70 23.11 -7.16
C LYS A 332 -14.30 22.58 -8.55
N LEU A 333 -14.63 21.32 -8.83
CA LEU A 333 -14.45 20.74 -10.16
C LEU A 333 -15.48 21.36 -11.14
N ILE A 334 -14.98 22.19 -12.05
CA ILE A 334 -15.81 22.84 -13.09
C ILE A 334 -16.13 21.85 -14.20
N ALA A 335 -15.18 20.97 -14.52
CA ALA A 335 -15.34 19.86 -15.45
C ALA A 335 -14.60 18.64 -14.95
N TYR A 336 -15.25 17.49 -15.06
CA TYR A 336 -14.64 16.17 -14.86
C TYR A 336 -15.12 15.23 -15.98
N ARG A 337 -14.19 14.80 -16.81
CA ARG A 337 -14.40 13.76 -17.83
C ARG A 337 -13.22 12.81 -17.77
N SER A 338 -13.49 11.53 -17.87
CA SER A 338 -12.49 10.47 -17.85
C SER A 338 -12.39 9.77 -19.19
N GLY A 339 -11.27 9.13 -19.43
CA GLY A 339 -11.12 8.16 -20.51
C GLY A 339 -11.92 6.88 -20.22
N GLY A 340 -12.10 6.06 -21.25
CA GLY A 340 -12.82 4.80 -21.14
C GLY A 340 -12.47 3.83 -22.27
N GLY A 341 -13.18 2.70 -22.33
CA GLY A 341 -13.04 1.67 -23.35
C GLY A 341 -12.36 0.39 -22.86
N PHE A 342 -12.13 -0.53 -23.80
CA PHE A 342 -11.64 -1.87 -23.47
C PHE A 342 -10.28 -1.86 -22.73
N GLY A 343 -10.28 -2.49 -21.54
CA GLY A 343 -9.09 -2.60 -20.69
C GLY A 343 -8.75 -1.30 -19.96
N ILE A 344 -9.73 -0.42 -19.71
CA ILE A 344 -9.63 0.72 -18.81
C ILE A 344 -10.62 0.51 -17.67
N ARG A 345 -10.13 0.62 -16.45
CA ARG A 345 -10.91 0.62 -15.20
C ARG A 345 -10.62 1.91 -14.45
N LEU A 346 -11.66 2.51 -13.90
CA LEU A 346 -11.57 3.73 -13.09
C LEU A 346 -12.20 3.48 -11.73
N ASP A 347 -11.40 3.62 -10.69
CA ASP A 347 -11.88 3.57 -9.30
C ASP A 347 -11.81 4.99 -8.75
N GLY A 348 -12.92 5.71 -8.89
CA GLY A 348 -13.04 7.10 -8.49
C GLY A 348 -13.41 7.27 -7.02
N GLY A 349 -12.91 8.36 -6.43
CA GLY A 349 -13.42 8.90 -5.19
C GLY A 349 -14.62 9.84 -5.45
N ASN A 350 -14.59 11.03 -4.88
CA ASN A 350 -15.66 12.04 -5.01
C ASN A 350 -15.52 12.93 -6.25
N ALA A 351 -14.97 12.41 -7.35
CA ALA A 351 -14.71 13.18 -8.56
C ALA A 351 -15.90 13.18 -9.52
N PHE A 352 -16.64 14.28 -9.56
CA PHE A 352 -17.67 14.57 -10.56
C PHE A 352 -17.75 16.07 -10.81
N THR A 353 -18.32 16.47 -11.94
CA THR A 353 -18.52 17.91 -12.24
C THR A 353 -19.41 18.55 -11.18
N GLY A 354 -18.89 19.57 -10.52
CA GLY A 354 -19.57 20.29 -9.44
C GLY A 354 -19.15 19.90 -8.03
N SER A 355 -18.44 18.76 -7.85
CA SER A 355 -17.91 18.37 -6.55
C SER A 355 -16.82 19.32 -6.04
N VAL A 356 -16.68 19.40 -4.72
CA VAL A 356 -15.65 20.22 -4.06
C VAL A 356 -14.55 19.31 -3.52
N ILE A 357 -13.33 19.56 -3.96
CA ILE A 357 -12.13 18.92 -3.41
C ILE A 357 -11.73 19.69 -2.17
N THR A 358 -11.73 19.01 -1.03
CA THR A 358 -11.44 19.58 0.28
C THR A 358 -10.00 19.30 0.70
N PRO A 359 -9.42 20.06 1.62
CA PRO A 359 -8.08 19.80 2.16
C PRO A 359 -8.06 18.75 3.28
N TYR A 360 -9.20 18.14 3.61
CA TYR A 360 -9.34 17.32 4.80
C TYR A 360 -8.87 15.87 4.62
N TYR A 361 -8.88 15.37 3.40
CA TYR A 361 -8.57 13.99 3.07
C TYR A 361 -7.42 13.91 2.06
N ASP A 362 -7.06 12.68 1.68
CA ASP A 362 -6.06 12.44 0.65
C ASP A 362 -6.42 13.12 -0.68
N SER A 363 -5.40 13.58 -1.39
CA SER A 363 -5.54 14.24 -2.70
C SER A 363 -5.94 13.29 -3.84
N LEU A 364 -6.08 11.98 -3.57
CA LEU A 364 -6.41 10.98 -4.58
C LEU A 364 -7.81 11.24 -5.18
N LEU A 365 -7.83 11.55 -6.47
CA LEU A 365 -9.05 11.84 -7.22
C LEU A 365 -9.64 10.57 -7.85
N VAL A 366 -8.79 9.80 -8.50
CA VAL A 366 -9.17 8.54 -9.17
C VAL A 366 -7.95 7.66 -9.41
N LYS A 367 -8.14 6.35 -9.25
CA LYS A 367 -7.19 5.34 -9.73
C LYS A 367 -7.57 4.99 -11.16
N ALA A 368 -6.69 5.31 -12.10
CA ALA A 368 -6.83 4.86 -13.48
C ALA A 368 -6.02 3.59 -13.64
N THR A 369 -6.67 2.47 -13.97
CA THR A 369 -6.02 1.17 -14.18
C THR A 369 -6.25 0.71 -15.60
N THR A 370 -5.18 0.31 -16.29
CA THR A 370 -5.28 -0.19 -17.66
C THR A 370 -4.70 -1.60 -17.78
N TRP A 371 -5.28 -2.39 -18.68
CA TRP A 371 -4.86 -3.76 -18.97
C TRP A 371 -4.57 -3.96 -20.45
N GLY A 372 -3.63 -4.82 -20.76
CA GLY A 372 -3.30 -5.24 -22.12
C GLY A 372 -2.37 -6.45 -22.16
N LEU A 373 -2.21 -7.06 -23.35
CA LEU A 373 -1.44 -8.30 -23.51
C LEU A 373 0.07 -8.12 -23.29
N THR A 374 0.58 -6.91 -23.49
CA THR A 374 2.01 -6.62 -23.34
C THR A 374 2.21 -5.31 -22.58
N HIS A 375 3.34 -5.16 -21.91
CA HIS A 375 3.73 -3.94 -21.21
C HIS A 375 3.64 -2.69 -22.11
N LYS A 376 4.14 -2.76 -23.33
CA LYS A 376 4.08 -1.65 -24.29
C LYS A 376 2.65 -1.22 -24.63
N ILE A 377 1.74 -2.19 -24.81
CA ILE A 377 0.31 -1.92 -25.06
C ILE A 377 -0.31 -1.21 -23.86
N VAL A 378 -0.01 -1.67 -22.64
CA VAL A 378 -0.57 -1.08 -21.41
C VAL A 378 -0.10 0.35 -21.21
N ILE A 379 1.20 0.65 -21.42
CA ILE A 379 1.73 2.02 -21.38
C ILE A 379 1.01 2.92 -22.37
N SER A 380 0.91 2.47 -23.64
CA SER A 380 0.21 3.24 -24.69
C SER A 380 -1.25 3.52 -24.33
N LYS A 381 -1.93 2.52 -23.76
CA LYS A 381 -3.32 2.63 -23.31
C LYS A 381 -3.47 3.59 -22.13
N MET A 382 -2.55 3.54 -21.16
CA MET A 382 -2.55 4.47 -20.02
C MET A 382 -2.29 5.91 -20.48
N LEU A 383 -1.33 6.13 -21.37
CA LEU A 383 -1.07 7.46 -21.95
C LEU A 383 -2.31 8.01 -22.66
N ARG A 384 -3.02 7.18 -23.44
CA ARG A 384 -4.29 7.57 -24.06
C ARG A 384 -5.32 7.93 -22.99
N CYS A 385 -5.51 7.07 -21.99
CA CYS A 385 -6.45 7.29 -20.91
C CYS A 385 -6.19 8.63 -20.19
N LEU A 386 -4.92 8.92 -19.82
CA LEU A 386 -4.53 10.16 -19.17
C LEU A 386 -4.80 11.40 -20.04
N LYS A 387 -4.52 11.33 -21.34
CA LYS A 387 -4.79 12.43 -22.31
C LYS A 387 -6.28 12.69 -22.53
N GLU A 388 -7.13 11.69 -22.36
CA GLU A 388 -8.58 11.82 -22.47
C GLU A 388 -9.20 12.49 -21.23
N PHE A 389 -8.50 12.50 -20.09
CA PHE A 389 -9.00 13.18 -18.92
C PHE A 389 -9.11 14.70 -19.13
N ARG A 390 -10.27 15.23 -18.77
CA ARG A 390 -10.50 16.68 -18.72
C ARG A 390 -10.97 17.07 -17.33
N ILE A 391 -10.04 17.53 -16.53
CA ILE A 391 -10.29 18.03 -15.17
C ILE A 391 -10.02 19.52 -15.18
N ARG A 392 -10.96 20.31 -14.67
CA ARG A 392 -10.85 21.77 -14.55
C ARG A 392 -11.37 22.22 -13.19
N GLY A 393 -10.76 23.27 -12.65
CA GLY A 393 -11.08 23.83 -11.34
C GLY A 393 -10.01 23.54 -10.30
N VAL A 394 -9.20 22.50 -10.52
CA VAL A 394 -8.04 22.14 -9.70
C VAL A 394 -6.86 21.72 -10.58
N LYS A 395 -5.66 21.80 -10.04
CA LYS A 395 -4.44 21.21 -10.60
C LYS A 395 -4.43 19.70 -10.38
N THR A 396 -3.73 18.98 -11.24
CA THR A 396 -3.56 17.52 -11.12
C THR A 396 -2.15 17.11 -11.51
N ASN A 397 -1.75 15.91 -11.10
CA ASN A 397 -0.47 15.32 -11.44
C ASN A 397 -0.44 14.60 -12.81
N ILE A 398 -1.50 14.71 -13.63
CA ILE A 398 -1.62 13.97 -14.91
C ILE A 398 -0.41 14.17 -15.82
N GLN A 399 0.02 15.42 -16.03
CA GLN A 399 1.19 15.72 -16.87
C GLN A 399 2.48 15.06 -16.36
N PHE A 400 2.64 14.99 -15.04
CA PHE A 400 3.76 14.30 -14.43
C PHE A 400 3.69 12.78 -14.69
N LEU A 401 2.52 12.17 -14.57
CA LEU A 401 2.31 10.75 -14.87
C LEU A 401 2.59 10.44 -16.35
N GLU A 402 2.20 11.31 -17.27
CA GLU A 402 2.54 11.17 -18.70
C GLU A 402 4.07 11.19 -18.90
N ASN A 403 4.79 12.08 -18.22
CA ASN A 403 6.24 12.14 -18.28
C ASN A 403 6.90 10.87 -17.74
N VAL A 404 6.41 10.33 -16.61
CA VAL A 404 6.86 9.04 -16.06
C VAL A 404 6.69 7.92 -17.09
N LEU A 405 5.50 7.77 -17.65
CA LEU A 405 5.17 6.68 -18.59
C LEU A 405 5.94 6.76 -19.92
N THR A 406 6.42 7.92 -20.29
CA THR A 406 7.24 8.12 -21.51
C THR A 406 8.74 8.12 -21.24
N HIS A 407 9.15 8.11 -19.98
CA HIS A 407 10.57 8.10 -19.61
C HIS A 407 11.25 6.79 -20.08
N PRO A 408 12.45 6.85 -20.70
CA PRO A 408 13.13 5.66 -21.21
C PRO A 408 13.30 4.55 -20.18
N GLN A 409 13.77 4.86 -18.97
CA GLN A 409 13.93 3.87 -17.90
C GLN A 409 12.60 3.17 -17.54
N PHE A 410 11.48 3.90 -17.57
CA PHE A 410 10.17 3.30 -17.31
C PHE A 410 9.77 2.34 -18.43
N VAL A 411 9.91 2.77 -19.68
CA VAL A 411 9.56 1.95 -20.86
C VAL A 411 10.40 0.68 -20.94
N GLU A 412 11.69 0.77 -20.57
CA GLU A 412 12.64 -0.36 -20.56
C GLU A 412 12.53 -1.23 -19.29
N GLY A 413 11.87 -0.74 -18.23
CA GLY A 413 11.77 -1.44 -16.94
C GLY A 413 13.02 -1.36 -16.06
N SER A 414 13.94 -0.44 -16.38
CA SER A 414 15.22 -0.27 -15.67
C SER A 414 15.16 0.71 -14.50
N TYR A 415 13.95 1.16 -14.11
CA TYR A 415 13.72 2.02 -12.95
C TYR A 415 13.85 1.26 -11.62
N ASP A 416 14.09 2.00 -10.56
CA ASP A 416 14.14 1.55 -9.16
C ASP A 416 13.43 2.56 -8.23
N THR A 417 13.57 2.40 -6.92
CA THR A 417 12.94 3.31 -5.93
C THR A 417 13.54 4.71 -5.89
N ASN A 418 14.62 5.00 -6.62
CA ASN A 418 15.23 6.33 -6.73
C ASN A 418 14.84 7.04 -8.04
N PHE A 419 14.01 6.41 -8.90
CA PHE A 419 13.51 6.99 -10.14
C PHE A 419 12.86 8.36 -9.88
#